data_1f949a1ea5f2c65d96ba7a47963e445f
#
_entry.id   1f949a1ea5f2c65d96ba7a47963e445f
#
_cell.length_a   1.000
_cell.length_b   1.000
_cell.length_c   1.000
_cell.angle_alpha   90.00
_cell.angle_beta   90.00
_cell.angle_gamma   90.00
#
_symmetry.space_group_name_H-M   'P 1'
#
loop_
_entity.id
_entity.type
_entity.pdbx_description
1 polymer ?
#
loop_
_entity_poly.entity_id
_entity_poly.type
_entity_poly.pdbx_seq_one_letter_code
_entity_poly.pdbx_strand_id
1 'polypeptide(L)'
;MMKRVKLDDVAKVAGVTRTTVSRVINNRGYISECTRKKVKEAMEELHYYPNDLARSLYKKKTRFIGLIVPTISNPFFGELTFHVENILADLGYKVILCNSLNNPEKEESYSEMLIRHQVDGIIVCSHNRGVSTYQRQNIPVVAIDRYLSPTVPVISSDNYKGGKMAVEHLIDKGCKNIVHINGPSQLETPTQLRRKAYEDIITNPITYEIQDVFNGQQAIELIRKIFSEVPQVDGIFASDDMIGVSCLNVAREKGIKVPEELKVVGYDGTKTLMNIQPNLTTIRQPIESLAQSTVSTLLKLVDDPEATVELETILPVKLLENQTT
;
A
#
# COMPACT_ATOMS: atom_id res chain seq x y z
N MET A 1 -28.47 19.64 22.73
CA MET A 1 -28.31 18.43 21.87
C MET A 1 -29.14 18.61 20.61
N MET A 2 -28.54 18.69 19.43
CA MET A 2 -29.28 18.66 18.16
C MET A 2 -30.00 17.32 18.02
N LYS A 3 -31.30 17.34 17.85
CA LYS A 3 -32.12 16.13 17.67
C LYS A 3 -31.79 15.57 16.27
N ARG A 4 -31.21 14.37 16.23
CA ARG A 4 -30.90 13.69 14.95
C ARG A 4 -32.23 13.39 14.22
N VAL A 5 -32.36 13.89 12.99
CA VAL A 5 -33.52 13.62 12.14
C VAL A 5 -33.65 12.11 11.90
N LYS A 6 -34.85 11.59 12.00
CA LYS A 6 -35.18 10.17 11.83
C LYS A 6 -35.97 9.93 10.54
N LEU A 7 -36.04 8.68 10.12
CA LEU A 7 -36.83 8.26 8.96
C LEU A 7 -38.32 8.66 9.07
N ASP A 8 -38.84 8.67 10.32
CA ASP A 8 -40.21 9.06 10.62
C ASP A 8 -40.47 10.57 10.39
N ASP A 9 -39.45 11.41 10.59
CA ASP A 9 -39.57 12.84 10.33
C ASP A 9 -39.64 13.11 8.82
N VAL A 10 -38.84 12.38 8.00
CA VAL A 10 -38.93 12.44 6.54
C VAL A 10 -40.31 11.96 6.05
N ALA A 11 -40.84 10.88 6.63
CA ALA A 11 -42.14 10.34 6.27
C ALA A 11 -43.26 11.37 6.52
N LYS A 12 -43.19 12.10 7.64
CA LYS A 12 -44.15 13.18 7.98
C LYS A 12 -44.10 14.32 6.97
N VAL A 13 -42.92 14.82 6.62
CA VAL A 13 -42.74 15.95 5.68
C VAL A 13 -43.16 15.52 4.26
N ALA A 14 -42.76 14.33 3.83
CA ALA A 14 -43.13 13.81 2.50
C ALA A 14 -44.63 13.39 2.37
N GLY A 15 -45.38 13.31 3.47
CA GLY A 15 -46.75 12.88 3.48
C GLY A 15 -46.94 11.40 3.06
N VAL A 16 -45.97 10.54 3.43
CA VAL A 16 -45.96 9.11 3.12
C VAL A 16 -45.65 8.25 4.34
N THR A 17 -45.81 6.93 4.22
CA THR A 17 -45.44 6.03 5.32
C THR A 17 -43.92 5.85 5.42
N ARG A 18 -43.42 5.52 6.63
CA ARG A 18 -42.03 5.15 6.87
C ARG A 18 -41.55 4.02 5.94
N THR A 19 -42.45 3.06 5.65
CA THR A 19 -42.15 1.96 4.73
C THR A 19 -41.96 2.47 3.29
N THR A 20 -42.74 3.48 2.87
CA THR A 20 -42.57 4.11 1.55
C THR A 20 -41.28 4.84 1.44
N VAL A 21 -40.89 5.63 2.46
CA VAL A 21 -39.58 6.29 2.51
C VAL A 21 -38.45 5.26 2.43
N SER A 22 -38.52 4.18 3.20
CA SER A 22 -37.51 3.09 3.17
C SER A 22 -37.44 2.43 1.81
N ARG A 23 -38.56 2.22 1.11
CA ARG A 23 -38.61 1.66 -0.26
C ARG A 23 -37.97 2.61 -1.28
N VAL A 24 -38.25 3.92 -1.16
CA VAL A 24 -37.62 4.96 -2.02
C VAL A 24 -36.09 4.94 -1.85
N ILE A 25 -35.62 5.01 -0.61
CA ILE A 25 -34.18 5.04 -0.28
C ILE A 25 -33.47 3.76 -0.79
N ASN A 26 -34.11 2.61 -0.67
CA ASN A 26 -33.53 1.32 -1.03
C ASN A 26 -33.86 0.88 -2.47
N ASN A 27 -34.52 1.71 -3.24
CA ASN A 27 -34.99 1.43 -4.60
C ASN A 27 -35.72 0.09 -4.74
N ARG A 28 -36.68 -0.19 -3.81
CA ARG A 28 -37.41 -1.46 -3.75
C ARG A 28 -38.86 -1.30 -4.22
N GLY A 29 -39.27 -2.19 -5.13
CA GLY A 29 -40.62 -2.25 -5.67
C GLY A 29 -40.96 -1.05 -6.55
N TYR A 30 -42.19 -1.09 -7.12
CA TYR A 30 -42.68 0.03 -7.92
C TYR A 30 -43.09 1.19 -7.03
N ILE A 31 -42.53 2.37 -7.26
CA ILE A 31 -42.87 3.63 -6.60
C ILE A 31 -42.95 4.70 -7.67
N SER A 32 -44.04 5.44 -7.71
CA SER A 32 -44.26 6.50 -8.69
C SER A 32 -43.18 7.59 -8.57
N GLU A 33 -42.86 8.22 -9.69
CA GLU A 33 -41.86 9.31 -9.72
C GLU A 33 -42.29 10.48 -8.84
N CYS A 34 -43.58 10.78 -8.76
CA CYS A 34 -44.13 11.80 -7.88
C CYS A 34 -43.80 11.50 -6.40
N THR A 35 -43.93 10.25 -5.96
CA THR A 35 -43.62 9.84 -4.59
C THR A 35 -42.10 9.89 -4.34
N ARG A 36 -41.29 9.48 -5.32
CA ARG A 36 -39.83 9.58 -5.23
C ARG A 36 -39.38 11.04 -5.05
N LYS A 37 -39.97 11.94 -5.84
CA LYS A 37 -39.65 13.38 -5.77
C LYS A 37 -40.01 13.95 -4.41
N LYS A 38 -41.23 13.70 -3.88
CA LYS A 38 -41.67 14.17 -2.56
C LYS A 38 -40.71 13.70 -1.41
N VAL A 39 -40.30 12.44 -1.45
CA VAL A 39 -39.35 11.90 -0.45
C VAL A 39 -37.99 12.55 -0.56
N LYS A 40 -37.49 12.76 -1.78
CA LYS A 40 -36.19 13.42 -2.01
C LYS A 40 -36.20 14.86 -1.52
N GLU A 41 -37.23 15.64 -1.85
CA GLU A 41 -37.42 17.02 -1.38
C GLU A 41 -37.48 17.09 0.15
N ALA A 42 -38.25 16.18 0.81
CA ALA A 42 -38.32 16.11 2.26
C ALA A 42 -36.96 15.73 2.90
N MET A 43 -36.16 14.89 2.28
CA MET A 43 -34.80 14.55 2.75
C MET A 43 -33.87 15.77 2.64
N GLU A 44 -33.95 16.51 1.53
CA GLU A 44 -33.16 17.72 1.30
C GLU A 44 -33.53 18.83 2.32
N GLU A 45 -34.84 19.08 2.53
CA GLU A 45 -35.35 20.07 3.51
C GLU A 45 -34.89 19.78 4.93
N LEU A 46 -34.92 18.50 5.33
CA LEU A 46 -34.55 18.06 6.67
C LEU A 46 -33.04 17.79 6.80
N HIS A 47 -32.25 17.97 5.75
CA HIS A 47 -30.83 17.53 5.70
C HIS A 47 -30.67 16.08 6.21
N TYR A 48 -31.61 15.22 5.83
CA TYR A 48 -31.60 13.83 6.22
C TYR A 48 -30.72 13.00 5.28
N TYR A 49 -29.70 12.39 5.84
CA TYR A 49 -28.85 11.41 5.14
C TYR A 49 -29.20 10.00 5.62
N PRO A 50 -29.52 9.07 4.68
CA PRO A 50 -29.79 7.68 5.05
C PRO A 50 -28.60 7.08 5.81
N ASN A 51 -28.91 6.31 6.85
CA ASN A 51 -27.86 5.62 7.60
C ASN A 51 -27.40 4.37 6.81
N ASP A 52 -26.19 4.44 6.24
CA ASP A 52 -25.61 3.34 5.47
C ASP A 52 -25.40 2.08 6.34
N LEU A 53 -25.14 2.23 7.66
CA LEU A 53 -25.09 1.10 8.60
C LEU A 53 -26.42 0.32 8.69
N ALA A 54 -27.56 1.03 8.67
CA ALA A 54 -28.86 0.36 8.64
C ALA A 54 -29.13 -0.32 7.30
N ARG A 55 -28.51 0.17 6.23
CA ARG A 55 -28.61 -0.40 4.87
C ARG A 55 -27.71 -1.63 4.70
N SER A 56 -26.54 -1.65 5.31
CA SER A 56 -25.59 -2.77 5.27
C SER A 56 -26.15 -4.01 5.98
N LEU A 57 -26.87 -3.84 7.07
CA LEU A 57 -27.58 -4.93 7.76
C LEU A 57 -28.55 -5.72 6.85
N TYR A 58 -29.16 -5.04 5.88
CA TYR A 58 -30.06 -5.67 4.91
C TYR A 58 -29.32 -6.31 3.72
N LYS A 59 -28.20 -5.71 3.30
CA LYS A 59 -27.46 -6.17 2.12
C LYS A 59 -26.36 -7.16 2.46
N LYS A 60 -26.07 -7.39 3.76
CA LYS A 60 -24.94 -8.17 4.27
C LYS A 60 -23.57 -7.70 3.71
N LYS A 61 -23.49 -6.46 3.19
CA LYS A 61 -22.28 -5.82 2.69
C LYS A 61 -22.23 -4.37 3.17
N THR A 62 -21.12 -4.01 3.79
CA THR A 62 -20.88 -2.64 4.32
C THR A 62 -20.33 -1.70 3.27
N ARG A 63 -19.71 -2.25 2.23
CA ARG A 63 -18.91 -1.55 1.22
C ARG A 63 -17.73 -0.78 1.79
N PHE A 64 -17.20 -1.26 2.91
CA PHE A 64 -15.94 -0.81 3.47
C PHE A 64 -14.87 -1.88 3.28
N ILE A 65 -13.68 -1.45 2.86
CA ILE A 65 -12.47 -2.28 2.78
C ILE A 65 -11.43 -1.69 3.74
N GLY A 66 -10.86 -2.53 4.58
CA GLY A 66 -9.70 -2.16 5.40
C GLY A 66 -8.42 -2.18 4.57
N LEU A 67 -7.60 -1.14 4.69
CA LEU A 67 -6.27 -1.09 4.09
C LEU A 67 -5.24 -0.82 5.19
N ILE A 68 -4.40 -1.80 5.49
CA ILE A 68 -3.36 -1.71 6.52
C ILE A 68 -2.00 -1.58 5.82
N VAL A 69 -1.35 -0.44 6.03
CA VAL A 69 -0.02 -0.11 5.49
C VAL A 69 0.94 0.26 6.61
N PRO A 70 2.26 0.18 6.41
CA PRO A 70 3.21 0.71 7.41
C PRO A 70 3.02 2.20 7.63
N THR A 71 3.03 2.99 6.56
CA THR A 71 2.79 4.44 6.58
C THR A 71 2.52 4.98 5.18
N ILE A 72 1.66 5.98 5.05
CA ILE A 72 1.45 6.69 3.77
C ILE A 72 2.48 7.80 3.52
N SER A 73 3.35 8.11 4.47
CA SER A 73 4.42 9.09 4.25
C SER A 73 5.58 8.56 3.40
N ASN A 74 5.69 7.24 3.22
CA ASN A 74 6.56 6.66 2.22
C ASN A 74 5.89 6.72 0.83
N PRO A 75 6.56 7.24 -0.21
CA PRO A 75 5.98 7.42 -1.55
C PRO A 75 5.39 6.16 -2.17
N PHE A 76 5.97 4.98 -1.94
CA PHE A 76 5.45 3.71 -2.45
C PHE A 76 4.07 3.39 -1.86
N PHE A 77 3.95 3.40 -0.53
CA PHE A 77 2.66 3.13 0.12
C PHE A 77 1.64 4.23 -0.12
N GLY A 78 2.08 5.48 -0.28
CA GLY A 78 1.23 6.60 -0.66
C GLY A 78 0.62 6.40 -2.05
N GLU A 79 1.42 6.07 -3.06
CA GLU A 79 0.96 5.82 -4.44
C GLU A 79 0.11 4.56 -4.54
N LEU A 80 0.48 3.48 -3.82
CA LEU A 80 -0.31 2.26 -3.74
C LEU A 80 -1.70 2.53 -3.13
N THR A 81 -1.75 3.26 -2.01
CA THR A 81 -3.01 3.65 -1.35
C THR A 81 -3.89 4.46 -2.29
N PHE A 82 -3.32 5.41 -3.02
CA PHE A 82 -4.02 6.22 -4.01
C PHE A 82 -4.68 5.34 -5.08
N HIS A 83 -3.97 4.38 -5.66
CA HIS A 83 -4.52 3.50 -6.68
C HIS A 83 -5.58 2.55 -6.12
N VAL A 84 -5.34 1.94 -4.96
CA VAL A 84 -6.31 1.06 -4.29
C VAL A 84 -7.61 1.80 -3.99
N GLU A 85 -7.51 3.01 -3.43
CA GLU A 85 -8.69 3.82 -3.07
C GLU A 85 -9.49 4.21 -4.31
N ASN A 86 -8.85 4.71 -5.37
CA ASN A 86 -9.55 5.09 -6.60
C ASN A 86 -10.29 3.90 -7.23
N ILE A 87 -9.64 2.75 -7.38
CA ILE A 87 -10.26 1.55 -7.95
C ILE A 87 -11.48 1.13 -7.11
N LEU A 88 -11.35 1.12 -5.79
CA LEU A 88 -12.44 0.77 -4.88
C LEU A 88 -13.57 1.80 -4.91
N ALA A 89 -13.26 3.10 -5.00
CA ALA A 89 -14.24 4.17 -5.09
C ALA A 89 -15.09 4.06 -6.36
N ASP A 90 -14.48 3.79 -7.52
CA ASP A 90 -15.17 3.56 -8.80
C ASP A 90 -16.14 2.36 -8.72
N LEU A 91 -15.81 1.35 -7.90
CA LEU A 91 -16.65 0.19 -7.64
C LEU A 91 -17.67 0.41 -6.50
N GLY A 92 -17.71 1.63 -5.94
CA GLY A 92 -18.64 2.04 -4.88
C GLY A 92 -18.27 1.53 -3.48
N TYR A 93 -17.01 1.16 -3.27
CA TYR A 93 -16.44 0.86 -1.94
C TYR A 93 -15.78 2.09 -1.34
N LYS A 94 -15.54 2.05 -0.03
CA LYS A 94 -14.79 3.06 0.73
C LYS A 94 -13.66 2.39 1.50
N VAL A 95 -12.54 3.08 1.63
CA VAL A 95 -11.36 2.56 2.32
C VAL A 95 -11.29 3.08 3.75
N ILE A 96 -11.06 2.18 4.71
CA ILE A 96 -10.63 2.51 6.07
C ILE A 96 -9.12 2.30 6.12
N LEU A 97 -8.37 3.40 6.12
CA LEU A 97 -6.91 3.38 6.10
C LEU A 97 -6.35 3.28 7.52
N CYS A 98 -5.42 2.35 7.73
CA CYS A 98 -4.74 2.07 8.99
C CYS A 98 -3.23 2.11 8.81
N ASN A 99 -2.53 3.04 9.49
CA ASN A 99 -1.07 3.11 9.49
C ASN A 99 -0.50 2.37 10.71
N SER A 100 0.14 1.21 10.48
CA SER A 100 0.65 0.34 11.54
C SER A 100 1.98 0.80 12.14
N LEU A 101 2.78 1.60 11.41
CA LEU A 101 4.11 2.10 11.79
C LEU A 101 5.09 0.98 12.21
N ASN A 102 5.03 -0.16 11.54
CA ASN A 102 5.82 -1.36 11.87
C ASN A 102 5.64 -1.83 13.33
N ASN A 103 4.48 -1.51 13.95
CA ASN A 103 4.11 -1.93 15.29
C ASN A 103 3.11 -3.09 15.22
N PRO A 104 3.47 -4.32 15.67
CA PRO A 104 2.59 -5.49 15.61
C PRO A 104 1.32 -5.34 16.44
N GLU A 105 1.41 -4.74 17.65
CA GLU A 105 0.25 -4.55 18.54
C GLU A 105 -0.76 -3.58 17.91
N LYS A 106 -0.26 -2.53 17.27
CA LYS A 106 -1.10 -1.56 16.56
C LYS A 106 -1.78 -2.18 15.36
N GLU A 107 -1.06 -3.03 14.61
CA GLU A 107 -1.61 -3.79 13.48
C GLU A 107 -2.71 -4.74 13.94
N GLU A 108 -2.49 -5.50 15.02
CA GLU A 108 -3.47 -6.39 15.63
C GLU A 108 -4.73 -5.61 16.05
N SER A 109 -4.56 -4.49 16.75
CA SER A 109 -5.68 -3.62 17.17
C SER A 109 -6.49 -3.09 15.99
N TYR A 110 -5.83 -2.73 14.88
CA TYR A 110 -6.52 -2.30 13.66
C TYR A 110 -7.27 -3.45 12.98
N SER A 111 -6.67 -4.61 12.88
CA SER A 111 -7.35 -5.77 12.28
C SER A 111 -8.60 -6.17 13.07
N GLU A 112 -8.53 -6.20 14.41
CA GLU A 112 -9.69 -6.41 15.25
C GLU A 112 -10.76 -5.31 15.10
N MET A 113 -10.34 -4.05 15.01
CA MET A 113 -11.25 -2.92 14.80
C MET A 113 -11.99 -3.07 13.46
N LEU A 114 -11.29 -3.39 12.38
CA LEU A 114 -11.88 -3.61 11.05
C LEU A 114 -12.90 -4.75 11.08
N ILE A 115 -12.59 -5.86 11.75
CA ILE A 115 -13.50 -6.99 11.92
C ILE A 115 -14.76 -6.59 12.71
N ARG A 116 -14.60 -5.89 13.82
CA ARG A 116 -15.73 -5.37 14.64
C ARG A 116 -16.61 -4.41 13.83
N HIS A 117 -16.06 -3.65 12.90
CA HIS A 117 -16.80 -2.78 12.00
C HIS A 117 -17.37 -3.51 10.77
N GLN A 118 -17.20 -4.85 10.70
CA GLN A 118 -17.73 -5.69 9.64
C GLN A 118 -17.35 -5.20 8.24
N VAL A 119 -16.07 -4.83 8.04
CA VAL A 119 -15.59 -4.52 6.68
C VAL A 119 -15.76 -5.74 5.79
N ASP A 120 -15.98 -5.54 4.50
CA ASP A 120 -16.23 -6.64 3.55
C ASP A 120 -14.94 -7.41 3.22
N GLY A 121 -13.78 -6.78 3.40
CA GLY A 121 -12.48 -7.39 3.20
C GLY A 121 -11.33 -6.53 3.69
N ILE A 122 -10.11 -7.08 3.75
CA ILE A 122 -8.91 -6.40 4.23
C ILE A 122 -7.76 -6.60 3.24
N ILE A 123 -7.08 -5.50 2.91
CA ILE A 123 -5.80 -5.51 2.20
C ILE A 123 -4.69 -5.22 3.20
N VAL A 124 -3.65 -6.07 3.23
CA VAL A 124 -2.54 -5.97 4.18
C VAL A 124 -1.23 -5.76 3.44
N CYS A 125 -0.58 -4.61 3.69
CA CYS A 125 0.73 -4.26 3.12
C CYS A 125 1.80 -4.07 4.21
N SER A 126 1.47 -4.28 5.48
CA SER A 126 2.40 -4.19 6.61
C SER A 126 3.23 -5.48 6.75
N HIS A 127 4.39 -5.40 7.39
CA HIS A 127 5.38 -6.50 7.42
C HIS A 127 5.70 -6.97 8.85
N ASN A 128 4.79 -6.78 9.80
CA ASN A 128 5.00 -7.20 11.19
C ASN A 128 4.81 -8.71 11.36
N ARG A 129 5.68 -9.38 12.12
CA ARG A 129 5.52 -10.80 12.47
C ARG A 129 4.52 -10.98 13.59
N GLY A 130 3.91 -12.16 13.66
CA GLY A 130 3.11 -12.60 14.82
C GLY A 130 1.67 -12.05 14.87
N VAL A 131 1.19 -11.32 13.86
CA VAL A 131 -0.20 -10.89 13.77
C VAL A 131 -1.07 -12.06 13.34
N SER A 132 -1.81 -12.64 14.29
CA SER A 132 -2.57 -13.88 14.10
C SER A 132 -4.03 -13.69 13.68
N THR A 133 -4.55 -12.47 13.76
CA THR A 133 -5.97 -12.16 13.52
C THR A 133 -6.42 -12.50 12.11
N TYR A 134 -5.53 -12.39 11.12
CA TYR A 134 -5.85 -12.71 9.72
C TYR A 134 -6.17 -14.19 9.46
N GLN A 135 -5.71 -15.09 10.34
CA GLN A 135 -5.91 -16.54 10.20
C GLN A 135 -7.20 -17.03 10.89
N ARG A 136 -7.80 -16.21 11.76
CA ARG A 136 -8.88 -16.61 12.66
C ARG A 136 -10.28 -16.21 12.18
N GLN A 137 -10.39 -15.50 11.08
CA GLN A 137 -11.65 -14.84 10.71
C GLN A 137 -12.13 -15.24 9.31
N ASN A 138 -13.45 -15.37 9.16
CA ASN A 138 -14.12 -15.62 7.89
C ASN A 138 -14.30 -14.30 7.09
N ILE A 139 -13.24 -13.49 7.01
CA ILE A 139 -13.21 -12.25 6.25
C ILE A 139 -12.19 -12.40 5.13
N PRO A 140 -12.50 -12.04 3.88
CA PRO A 140 -11.55 -12.04 2.80
C PRO A 140 -10.34 -11.13 3.10
N VAL A 141 -9.14 -11.70 2.97
CA VAL A 141 -7.86 -10.98 3.15
C VAL A 141 -6.99 -11.21 1.92
N VAL A 142 -6.35 -10.16 1.43
CA VAL A 142 -5.30 -10.24 0.41
C VAL A 142 -4.08 -9.47 0.91
N ALA A 143 -2.90 -10.07 0.77
CA ALA A 143 -1.64 -9.46 1.16
C ALA A 143 -0.88 -8.90 -0.05
N ILE A 144 -0.14 -7.82 0.17
CA ILE A 144 0.81 -7.27 -0.79
C ILE A 144 2.22 -7.45 -0.23
N ASP A 145 3.09 -8.10 -1.01
CA ASP A 145 4.51 -8.31 -0.69
C ASP A 145 4.75 -9.01 0.67
N ARG A 146 3.79 -9.78 1.16
CA ARG A 146 3.87 -10.44 2.45
C ARG A 146 3.16 -11.78 2.45
N TYR A 147 3.83 -12.83 2.91
CA TYR A 147 3.19 -14.12 3.20
C TYR A 147 2.53 -14.07 4.59
N LEU A 148 1.22 -14.31 4.66
CA LEU A 148 0.46 -14.37 5.92
C LEU A 148 0.11 -15.81 6.33
N SER A 149 -0.34 -16.61 5.38
CA SER A 149 -0.70 -18.01 5.56
C SER A 149 -0.86 -18.71 4.21
N PRO A 150 -0.93 -20.06 4.18
CA PRO A 150 -1.12 -20.80 2.93
C PRO A 150 -2.44 -20.51 2.20
N THR A 151 -3.39 -19.89 2.85
CA THR A 151 -4.74 -19.63 2.29
C THR A 151 -4.99 -18.17 1.93
N VAL A 152 -4.08 -17.25 2.28
CA VAL A 152 -4.20 -15.83 1.97
C VAL A 152 -3.45 -15.53 0.67
N PRO A 153 -4.13 -15.05 -0.36
CA PRO A 153 -3.49 -14.64 -1.61
C PRO A 153 -2.47 -13.52 -1.41
N VAL A 154 -1.32 -13.63 -2.08
CA VAL A 154 -0.25 -12.63 -2.06
C VAL A 154 -0.04 -12.09 -3.47
N ILE A 155 -0.11 -10.78 -3.61
CA ILE A 155 0.25 -10.07 -4.83
C ILE A 155 1.57 -9.36 -4.58
N SER A 156 2.59 -9.62 -5.38
CA SER A 156 3.92 -9.06 -5.17
C SER A 156 4.58 -8.58 -6.46
N SER A 157 5.58 -7.70 -6.32
CA SER A 157 6.55 -7.43 -7.38
C SER A 157 7.62 -8.52 -7.40
N ASP A 158 8.25 -8.74 -8.56
CA ASP A 158 9.43 -9.61 -8.66
C ASP A 158 10.65 -8.94 -8.02
N ASN A 159 10.66 -8.96 -6.68
CA ASN A 159 11.66 -8.27 -5.87
C ASN A 159 13.07 -8.87 -6.03
N TYR A 160 13.17 -10.20 -6.21
CA TYR A 160 14.46 -10.84 -6.46
C TYR A 160 15.03 -10.43 -7.82
N LYS A 161 14.22 -10.51 -8.88
CA LYS A 161 14.64 -10.09 -10.22
C LYS A 161 14.97 -8.59 -10.25
N GLY A 162 14.20 -7.76 -9.55
CA GLY A 162 14.49 -6.33 -9.44
C GLY A 162 15.83 -6.05 -8.75
N GLY A 163 16.12 -6.74 -7.64
CA GLY A 163 17.43 -6.67 -6.99
C GLY A 163 18.56 -7.12 -7.92
N LYS A 164 18.35 -8.23 -8.64
CA LYS A 164 19.30 -8.73 -9.64
C LYS A 164 19.55 -7.69 -10.73
N MET A 165 18.51 -7.11 -11.32
CA MET A 165 18.63 -6.07 -12.35
C MET A 165 19.41 -4.85 -11.87
N ALA A 166 19.20 -4.41 -10.62
CA ALA A 166 19.90 -3.27 -10.05
C ALA A 166 21.42 -3.54 -9.89
N VAL A 167 21.77 -4.73 -9.40
CA VAL A 167 23.18 -5.10 -9.17
C VAL A 167 23.90 -5.36 -10.50
N GLU A 168 23.29 -6.10 -11.41
CA GLU A 168 23.86 -6.35 -12.74
C GLU A 168 24.08 -5.03 -13.50
N HIS A 169 23.15 -4.08 -13.41
CA HIS A 169 23.31 -2.76 -14.01
C HIS A 169 24.51 -1.99 -13.43
N LEU A 170 24.70 -1.99 -12.11
CA LEU A 170 25.89 -1.36 -11.50
C LEU A 170 27.18 -2.01 -11.98
N ILE A 171 27.24 -3.34 -12.09
CA ILE A 171 28.39 -4.08 -12.63
C ILE A 171 28.64 -3.69 -14.09
N ASP A 172 27.62 -3.68 -14.93
CA ASP A 172 27.71 -3.31 -16.35
C ASP A 172 28.19 -1.87 -16.54
N LYS A 173 27.88 -0.99 -15.58
CA LYS A 173 28.41 0.39 -15.51
C LYS A 173 29.82 0.50 -14.92
N GLY A 174 30.47 -0.63 -14.65
CA GLY A 174 31.88 -0.73 -14.26
C GLY A 174 32.14 -0.59 -12.76
N CYS A 175 31.10 -0.61 -11.90
CA CYS A 175 31.31 -0.62 -10.45
C CYS A 175 31.99 -1.89 -9.97
N LYS A 176 32.93 -1.74 -9.04
CA LYS A 176 33.73 -2.84 -8.45
C LYS A 176 33.46 -3.02 -6.97
N ASN A 177 33.13 -1.94 -6.29
CA ASN A 177 32.90 -1.88 -4.84
C ASN A 177 31.46 -1.45 -4.56
N ILE A 178 30.54 -2.40 -4.77
CA ILE A 178 29.12 -2.15 -4.63
C ILE A 178 28.69 -2.45 -3.21
N VAL A 179 28.00 -1.51 -2.56
CA VAL A 179 27.41 -1.64 -1.24
C VAL A 179 25.90 -1.68 -1.35
N HIS A 180 25.25 -2.54 -0.55
CA HIS A 180 23.80 -2.56 -0.43
C HIS A 180 23.34 -1.91 0.87
N ILE A 181 22.31 -1.07 0.80
CA ILE A 181 21.66 -0.47 1.98
C ILE A 181 20.23 -1.00 2.06
N ASN A 182 19.93 -1.71 3.15
CA ASN A 182 18.66 -2.40 3.34
C ASN A 182 17.91 -1.90 4.59
N GLY A 183 16.63 -2.26 4.68
CA GLY A 183 15.84 -2.14 5.90
C GLY A 183 16.17 -3.26 6.91
N PRO A 184 15.46 -3.27 8.08
CA PRO A 184 15.73 -4.22 9.14
C PRO A 184 15.50 -5.67 8.71
N SER A 185 16.44 -6.56 9.02
CA SER A 185 16.34 -7.99 8.70
C SER A 185 15.29 -8.73 9.54
N GLN A 186 14.82 -8.14 10.66
CA GLN A 186 13.78 -8.73 11.50
C GLN A 186 12.39 -8.65 10.89
N LEU A 187 12.15 -7.74 9.95
CA LEU A 187 10.87 -7.61 9.26
C LEU A 187 10.80 -8.53 8.04
N GLU A 188 9.64 -9.10 7.77
CA GLU A 188 9.37 -9.88 6.55
C GLU A 188 9.06 -8.96 5.37
N THR A 189 10.01 -8.08 5.04
CA THR A 189 9.87 -7.15 3.94
C THR A 189 10.35 -7.74 2.62
N PRO A 190 9.81 -7.30 1.48
CA PRO A 190 10.30 -7.71 0.16
C PRO A 190 11.74 -7.28 -0.11
N THR A 191 12.27 -6.31 0.67
CA THR A 191 13.66 -5.87 0.56
C THR A 191 14.65 -6.98 0.88
N GLN A 192 14.25 -8.01 1.64
CA GLN A 192 15.10 -9.19 1.90
C GLN A 192 15.36 -10.00 0.62
N LEU A 193 14.42 -10.04 -0.32
CA LEU A 193 14.63 -10.66 -1.64
C LEU A 193 15.57 -9.82 -2.51
N ARG A 194 15.49 -8.48 -2.41
CA ARG A 194 16.42 -7.55 -3.08
C ARG A 194 17.84 -7.75 -2.55
N ARG A 195 17.99 -7.82 -1.22
CA ARG A 195 19.25 -8.15 -0.54
C ARG A 195 19.79 -9.50 -0.97
N LYS A 196 18.95 -10.54 -0.97
CA LYS A 196 19.35 -11.88 -1.40
C LYS A 196 19.92 -11.87 -2.82
N ALA A 197 19.26 -11.17 -3.75
CA ALA A 197 19.77 -11.05 -5.11
C ALA A 197 21.14 -10.38 -5.18
N TYR A 198 21.38 -9.35 -4.36
CA TYR A 198 22.69 -8.72 -4.25
C TYR A 198 23.74 -9.69 -3.69
N GLU A 199 23.42 -10.39 -2.60
CA GLU A 199 24.34 -11.36 -1.95
C GLU A 199 24.64 -12.58 -2.83
N ASP A 200 23.71 -13.01 -3.67
CA ASP A 200 23.90 -14.12 -4.63
C ASP A 200 24.87 -13.74 -5.79
N ILE A 201 25.00 -12.44 -6.11
CA ILE A 201 25.80 -11.96 -7.26
C ILE A 201 27.19 -11.45 -6.81
N ILE A 202 27.26 -10.75 -5.68
CA ILE A 202 28.51 -10.12 -5.23
C ILE A 202 29.32 -11.10 -4.37
N THR A 203 30.54 -11.34 -4.75
CA THR A 203 31.43 -12.33 -4.09
C THR A 203 31.73 -12.00 -2.61
N ASN A 204 31.89 -10.72 -2.28
CA ASN A 204 32.11 -10.25 -0.91
C ASN A 204 31.06 -9.17 -0.60
N PRO A 205 29.81 -9.54 -0.31
CA PRO A 205 28.73 -8.59 -0.15
C PRO A 205 28.90 -7.77 1.13
N ILE A 206 28.70 -6.45 1.01
CA ILE A 206 28.70 -5.50 2.11
C ILE A 206 27.30 -4.91 2.20
N THR A 207 26.55 -5.31 3.23
CA THR A 207 25.18 -4.82 3.46
C THR A 207 25.14 -4.02 4.76
N TYR A 208 24.57 -2.83 4.69
CA TYR A 208 24.25 -2.00 5.85
C TYR A 208 22.75 -1.97 6.08
N GLU A 209 22.33 -1.98 7.34
CA GLU A 209 20.91 -1.98 7.72
C GLU A 209 20.51 -0.67 8.41
N ILE A 210 19.43 -0.05 7.93
CA ILE A 210 18.75 1.06 8.59
C ILE A 210 17.69 0.43 9.51
N GLN A 211 17.78 0.67 10.82
CA GLN A 211 16.87 0.07 11.79
C GLN A 211 15.48 0.72 11.76
N ASP A 212 15.41 2.03 11.52
CA ASP A 212 14.15 2.75 11.33
C ASP A 212 14.16 3.44 9.96
N VAL A 213 13.60 2.74 8.97
CA VAL A 213 13.50 3.23 7.57
C VAL A 213 12.64 4.49 7.41
N PHE A 214 11.85 4.85 8.43
CA PHE A 214 11.05 6.09 8.43
C PHE A 214 11.80 7.28 9.02
N ASN A 215 12.98 7.04 9.62
CA ASN A 215 13.87 8.06 10.17
C ASN A 215 14.95 8.45 9.15
N GLY A 216 14.67 9.46 8.34
CA GLY A 216 15.64 9.93 7.32
C GLY A 216 17.00 10.36 7.89
N GLN A 217 17.07 10.79 9.16
CA GLN A 217 18.32 11.15 9.81
C GLN A 217 19.22 9.93 10.03
N GLN A 218 18.65 8.78 10.42
CA GLN A 218 19.42 7.53 10.54
C GLN A 218 20.01 7.09 9.19
N ALA A 219 19.24 7.25 8.10
CA ALA A 219 19.75 6.96 6.76
C ALA A 219 20.97 7.83 6.42
N ILE A 220 20.90 9.14 6.68
CA ILE A 220 21.98 10.09 6.42
C ILE A 220 23.23 9.74 7.25
N GLU A 221 23.08 9.45 8.54
CA GLU A 221 24.20 9.06 9.42
C GLU A 221 24.85 7.76 8.98
N LEU A 222 24.05 6.76 8.61
CA LEU A 222 24.56 5.50 8.09
C LEU A 222 25.33 5.69 6.78
N ILE A 223 24.83 6.49 5.85
CA ILE A 223 25.49 6.74 4.58
C ILE A 223 26.81 7.49 4.78
N ARG A 224 26.87 8.47 5.70
CA ARG A 224 28.12 9.12 6.06
C ARG A 224 29.14 8.14 6.63
N LYS A 225 28.69 7.17 7.44
CA LYS A 225 29.53 6.07 7.97
C LYS A 225 30.04 5.18 6.84
N ILE A 226 29.18 4.79 5.87
CA ILE A 226 29.58 3.98 4.71
C ILE A 226 30.74 4.64 3.96
N PHE A 227 30.66 5.93 3.64
CA PHE A 227 31.73 6.65 2.93
C PHE A 227 33.01 6.77 3.73
N SER A 228 32.98 6.61 5.07
CA SER A 228 34.21 6.58 5.90
C SER A 228 34.78 5.17 6.04
N GLU A 229 33.94 4.14 6.09
CA GLU A 229 34.39 2.74 6.27
C GLU A 229 34.76 2.06 4.95
N VAL A 230 34.11 2.47 3.85
CA VAL A 230 34.33 1.94 2.51
C VAL A 230 34.66 3.10 1.54
N PRO A 231 35.83 3.76 1.72
CA PRO A 231 36.17 4.94 0.92
C PRO A 231 36.32 4.68 -0.57
N GLN A 232 36.47 3.42 -0.98
CA GLN A 232 36.54 3.00 -2.37
C GLN A 232 35.17 2.63 -2.95
N VAL A 233 34.05 2.86 -2.24
CA VAL A 233 32.68 2.56 -2.77
C VAL A 233 32.44 3.36 -4.05
N ASP A 234 32.06 2.66 -5.12
CA ASP A 234 31.80 3.22 -6.44
C ASP A 234 30.38 2.89 -6.96
N GLY A 235 29.66 2.02 -6.22
CA GLY A 235 28.27 1.68 -6.48
C GLY A 235 27.45 1.51 -5.21
N ILE A 236 26.25 2.06 -5.18
CA ILE A 236 25.27 1.84 -4.09
C ILE A 236 23.98 1.31 -4.68
N PHE A 237 23.54 0.15 -4.20
CA PHE A 237 22.18 -0.35 -4.39
C PHE A 237 21.38 -0.03 -3.11
N ALA A 238 20.48 0.96 -3.20
CA ALA A 238 19.56 1.33 -2.14
C ALA A 238 18.28 0.52 -2.24
N SER A 239 17.81 -0.03 -1.12
CA SER A 239 16.60 -0.88 -1.09
C SER A 239 15.30 -0.13 -1.41
N ASP A 240 15.31 1.20 -1.36
CA ASP A 240 14.24 2.08 -1.83
C ASP A 240 14.80 3.42 -2.34
N ASP A 241 13.94 4.20 -2.99
CA ASP A 241 14.32 5.46 -3.60
C ASP A 241 14.62 6.56 -2.57
N MET A 242 14.01 6.53 -1.38
CA MET A 242 14.26 7.51 -0.32
C MET A 242 15.69 7.38 0.22
N ILE A 243 16.16 6.14 0.36
CA ILE A 243 17.55 5.84 0.69
C ILE A 243 18.46 6.29 -0.47
N GLY A 244 18.07 6.01 -1.72
CA GLY A 244 18.81 6.45 -2.90
C GLY A 244 19.00 7.96 -2.95
N VAL A 245 17.94 8.73 -2.70
CA VAL A 245 18.02 10.21 -2.61
C VAL A 245 18.91 10.67 -1.46
N SER A 246 18.85 9.97 -0.32
CA SER A 246 19.73 10.27 0.82
C SER A 246 21.22 10.05 0.46
N CYS A 247 21.52 9.00 -0.33
CA CYS A 247 22.87 8.77 -0.86
C CYS A 247 23.35 9.93 -1.75
N LEU A 248 22.48 10.41 -2.67
CA LEU A 248 22.82 11.54 -3.53
C LEU A 248 23.07 12.84 -2.74
N ASN A 249 22.27 13.08 -1.70
CA ASN A 249 22.44 14.26 -0.85
C ASN A 249 23.78 14.21 -0.08
N VAL A 250 24.13 13.08 0.53
CA VAL A 250 25.39 12.93 1.26
C VAL A 250 26.60 12.94 0.31
N ALA A 251 26.48 12.35 -0.89
CA ALA A 251 27.53 12.43 -1.91
C ALA A 251 27.79 13.89 -2.30
N ARG A 252 26.74 14.69 -2.52
CA ARG A 252 26.84 16.12 -2.81
C ARG A 252 27.52 16.89 -1.67
N GLU A 253 27.15 16.64 -0.41
CA GLU A 253 27.80 17.25 0.78
C GLU A 253 29.30 16.97 0.83
N LYS A 254 29.73 15.79 0.42
CA LYS A 254 31.13 15.35 0.40
C LYS A 254 31.86 15.72 -0.88
N GLY A 255 31.23 16.32 -1.85
CA GLY A 255 31.80 16.67 -3.15
C GLY A 255 32.09 15.47 -4.06
N ILE A 256 31.46 14.30 -3.79
CA ILE A 256 31.56 13.09 -4.61
C ILE A 256 30.71 13.26 -5.87
N LYS A 257 31.30 13.06 -7.03
CA LYS A 257 30.60 13.23 -8.31
C LYS A 257 29.79 11.98 -8.65
N VAL A 258 28.53 12.20 -8.97
CA VAL A 258 27.60 11.17 -9.44
C VAL A 258 27.20 11.50 -10.89
N PRO A 259 27.39 10.61 -11.85
CA PRO A 259 27.75 9.18 -11.72
C PRO A 259 29.27 8.87 -11.81
N GLU A 260 30.15 9.84 -11.98
CA GLU A 260 31.55 9.63 -12.35
C GLU A 260 32.35 8.86 -11.28
N GLU A 261 32.19 9.20 -10.02
CA GLU A 261 32.91 8.60 -8.89
C GLU A 261 32.02 7.62 -8.09
N LEU A 262 30.71 7.85 -8.08
CA LEU A 262 29.73 7.01 -7.41
C LEU A 262 28.49 6.82 -8.28
N LYS A 263 28.01 5.61 -8.41
CA LYS A 263 26.74 5.30 -9.05
C LYS A 263 25.72 4.85 -8.01
N VAL A 264 24.47 5.27 -8.18
CA VAL A 264 23.38 4.96 -7.24
C VAL A 264 22.18 4.42 -7.99
N VAL A 265 21.69 3.27 -7.55
CA VAL A 265 20.43 2.67 -8.01
C VAL A 265 19.47 2.59 -6.82
N GLY A 266 18.29 3.16 -6.99
CA GLY A 266 17.17 3.06 -6.05
C GLY A 266 16.21 1.92 -6.38
N TYR A 267 15.07 1.93 -5.71
CA TYR A 267 13.98 0.98 -5.92
C TYR A 267 12.65 1.67 -5.60
N ASP A 268 11.61 1.36 -6.30
CA ASP A 268 10.19 1.73 -6.29
C ASP A 268 9.77 2.50 -7.53
N GLY A 269 10.48 3.55 -7.93
CA GLY A 269 10.22 4.36 -9.13
C GLY A 269 8.86 5.05 -9.10
N THR A 270 8.42 5.55 -7.92
CA THR A 270 7.13 6.21 -7.77
C THR A 270 7.04 7.50 -8.58
N LYS A 271 5.83 7.82 -9.06
CA LYS A 271 5.59 9.06 -9.85
C LYS A 271 6.01 10.32 -9.07
N THR A 272 5.69 10.36 -7.78
CA THR A 272 6.02 11.50 -6.93
C THR A 272 7.53 11.70 -6.84
N LEU A 273 8.28 10.63 -6.57
CA LEU A 273 9.72 10.74 -6.43
C LEU A 273 10.41 11.04 -7.76
N MET A 274 9.97 10.42 -8.85
CA MET A 274 10.51 10.69 -10.19
C MET A 274 10.26 12.15 -10.65
N ASN A 275 9.23 12.81 -10.16
CA ASN A 275 9.02 14.23 -10.43
C ASN A 275 9.96 15.14 -9.61
N ILE A 276 10.37 14.71 -8.41
CA ILE A 276 11.25 15.49 -7.52
C ILE A 276 12.72 15.22 -7.84
N GLN A 277 13.06 13.96 -8.12
CA GLN A 277 14.42 13.49 -8.42
C GLN A 277 14.43 12.67 -9.73
N PRO A 278 14.22 13.31 -10.88
CA PRO A 278 14.09 12.62 -12.18
C PRO A 278 15.39 11.93 -12.62
N ASN A 279 16.52 12.33 -12.04
CA ASN A 279 17.83 11.81 -12.40
C ASN A 279 18.17 10.46 -11.74
N LEU A 280 17.40 10.02 -10.74
CA LEU A 280 17.70 8.76 -10.03
C LEU A 280 17.40 7.55 -10.94
N THR A 281 18.42 6.74 -11.16
CA THR A 281 18.25 5.39 -11.72
C THR A 281 17.59 4.50 -10.68
N THR A 282 16.50 3.80 -11.05
CA THR A 282 15.72 3.01 -10.09
C THR A 282 15.04 1.81 -10.73
N ILE A 283 14.72 0.82 -9.92
CA ILE A 283 13.84 -0.28 -10.32
C ILE A 283 12.38 0.14 -10.07
N ARG A 284 11.62 0.31 -11.14
CA ARG A 284 10.22 0.68 -11.06
C ARG A 284 9.33 -0.50 -10.74
N GLN A 285 8.56 -0.40 -9.68
CA GLN A 285 7.50 -1.35 -9.34
C GLN A 285 6.21 -1.06 -10.14
N PRO A 286 5.43 -2.09 -10.50
CA PRO A 286 4.17 -1.92 -11.21
C PRO A 286 3.01 -1.58 -10.26
N ILE A 287 3.10 -0.44 -9.54
CA ILE A 287 2.24 -0.09 -8.39
C ILE A 287 0.75 -0.09 -8.76
N GLU A 288 0.40 0.45 -9.92
CA GLU A 288 -0.99 0.45 -10.42
C GLU A 288 -1.50 -0.98 -10.67
N SER A 289 -0.67 -1.84 -11.27
CA SER A 289 -1.03 -3.25 -11.49
C SER A 289 -1.10 -4.05 -10.20
N LEU A 290 -0.24 -3.75 -9.21
CA LEU A 290 -0.33 -4.31 -7.85
C LEU A 290 -1.69 -3.98 -7.23
N ALA A 291 -2.10 -2.71 -7.25
CA ALA A 291 -3.39 -2.26 -6.73
C ALA A 291 -4.55 -2.94 -7.46
N GLN A 292 -4.51 -2.99 -8.80
CA GLN A 292 -5.57 -3.58 -9.62
C GLN A 292 -5.74 -5.08 -9.37
N SER A 293 -4.62 -5.84 -9.35
CA SER A 293 -4.64 -7.28 -9.07
C SER A 293 -5.13 -7.56 -7.65
N THR A 294 -4.67 -6.78 -6.67
CA THR A 294 -5.09 -6.92 -5.27
C THR A 294 -6.58 -6.69 -5.09
N VAL A 295 -7.10 -5.57 -5.62
CA VAL A 295 -8.53 -5.25 -5.51
C VAL A 295 -9.38 -6.29 -6.25
N SER A 296 -8.97 -6.69 -7.46
CA SER A 296 -9.69 -7.71 -8.23
C SER A 296 -9.76 -9.05 -7.49
N THR A 297 -8.64 -9.51 -6.90
CA THR A 297 -8.59 -10.75 -6.12
C THR A 297 -9.45 -10.64 -4.86
N LEU A 298 -9.35 -9.54 -4.12
CA LEU A 298 -10.14 -9.33 -2.91
C LEU A 298 -11.64 -9.33 -3.21
N LEU A 299 -12.09 -8.61 -4.24
CA LEU A 299 -13.52 -8.51 -4.54
C LEU A 299 -14.10 -9.81 -5.06
N LYS A 300 -13.34 -10.66 -5.75
CA LYS A 300 -13.76 -12.03 -6.07
C LYS A 300 -14.08 -12.83 -4.80
N LEU A 301 -13.22 -12.74 -3.78
CA LEU A 301 -13.43 -13.42 -2.50
C LEU A 301 -14.56 -12.79 -1.66
N VAL A 302 -14.79 -11.47 -1.79
CA VAL A 302 -15.92 -10.77 -1.15
C VAL A 302 -17.26 -11.16 -1.78
N ASP A 303 -17.29 -11.40 -3.08
CA ASP A 303 -18.51 -11.79 -3.81
C ASP A 303 -18.80 -13.28 -3.64
N ASP A 304 -17.77 -14.12 -3.63
CA ASP A 304 -17.85 -15.57 -3.43
C ASP A 304 -16.66 -16.04 -2.57
N PRO A 305 -16.88 -16.33 -1.26
CA PRO A 305 -15.83 -16.82 -0.37
C PRO A 305 -15.20 -18.17 -0.78
N GLU A 306 -15.88 -18.95 -1.61
CA GLU A 306 -15.38 -20.23 -2.13
C GLU A 306 -14.71 -20.06 -3.53
N ALA A 307 -14.60 -18.84 -4.03
CA ALA A 307 -13.99 -18.57 -5.32
C ALA A 307 -12.53 -19.04 -5.35
N THR A 308 -12.17 -19.74 -6.40
CA THR A 308 -10.77 -20.10 -6.65
C THR A 308 -10.02 -18.89 -7.16
N VAL A 309 -8.95 -18.49 -6.45
CA VAL A 309 -8.03 -17.42 -6.81
C VAL A 309 -6.59 -17.95 -6.80
N GLU A 310 -5.70 -17.31 -7.54
CA GLU A 310 -4.27 -17.58 -7.45
C GLU A 310 -3.74 -17.15 -6.08
N LEU A 311 -3.02 -18.06 -5.40
CA LEU A 311 -2.47 -17.77 -4.07
C LEU A 311 -1.19 -16.94 -4.12
N GLU A 312 -0.51 -16.92 -5.26
CA GLU A 312 0.67 -16.09 -5.50
C GLU A 312 0.62 -15.49 -6.89
N THR A 313 0.72 -14.16 -6.97
CA THR A 313 0.80 -13.41 -8.23
C THR A 313 2.02 -12.52 -8.17
N ILE A 314 3.01 -12.78 -9.05
CA ILE A 314 4.26 -12.01 -9.12
C ILE A 314 4.23 -11.14 -10.38
N LEU A 315 4.34 -9.82 -10.19
CA LEU A 315 4.31 -8.84 -11.27
C LEU A 315 5.72 -8.36 -11.65
N PRO A 316 6.01 -8.22 -12.96
CA PRO A 316 7.33 -7.84 -13.41
C PRO A 316 7.68 -6.38 -13.07
N VAL A 317 8.94 -6.16 -12.70
CA VAL A 317 9.53 -4.83 -12.49
C VAL A 317 10.34 -4.38 -13.71
N LYS A 318 10.73 -3.09 -13.75
CA LYS A 318 11.52 -2.52 -14.86
C LYS A 318 12.63 -1.63 -14.32
N LEU A 319 13.81 -1.71 -14.93
CA LEU A 319 14.86 -0.71 -14.70
C LEU A 319 14.48 0.59 -15.44
N LEU A 320 14.55 1.70 -14.72
CA LEU A 320 14.55 3.05 -15.27
C LEU A 320 15.98 3.60 -15.13
N GLU A 321 16.72 3.53 -16.20
CA GLU A 321 18.08 4.11 -16.27
C GLU A 321 17.98 5.62 -16.44
N ASN A 322 18.67 6.36 -15.57
CA ASN A 322 18.77 7.81 -15.57
C ASN A 322 20.21 8.25 -15.31
N GLN A 323 20.41 9.46 -14.77
CA GLN A 323 21.74 10.11 -14.71
C GLN A 323 22.59 9.73 -13.47
N THR A 324 22.11 8.89 -12.58
CA THR A 324 22.91 8.45 -11.41
C THR A 324 23.74 7.20 -11.67
N THR A 325 23.71 6.67 -12.92
CA THR A 325 24.52 5.51 -13.33
C THR A 325 25.12 5.68 -14.71
#